data_0c135a7320d7808b3aa1da5e9a3e580b
#
_entry.id   0c135a7320d7808b3aa1da5e9a3e580b
#
_cell.length_a   1.000
_cell.length_b   1.000
_cell.length_c   1.000
_cell.angle_alpha   90.00
_cell.angle_beta   90.00
_cell.angle_gamma   90.00
#
_symmetry.space_group_name_H-M   'P 1'
#
loop_
_entity.id
_entity.type
_entity.pdbx_description
1 polymer ?
#
loop_
_entity_poly.entity_id
_entity_poly.type
_entity_poly.pdbx_seq_one_letter_code
_entity_poly.pdbx_strand_id
1 'polypeptide(L)'
;MKPEEIHLSDWVRILVGEVPASFYLEAVIRVVFIYLLLLLSMRMMGNRMGKTLTRNEMVAMVSLAAANGVALMAPDRGLLPVVVVAAIIVGYQQLVARLAFRNKRFESLVLDDLSVLVEDGRLRLDKMEKSVLCRSQLLGKLRKEGIANLGKVRRAYQEANGNFSIITFDDETPRPGLSILPTIDTAFRDEQEKAPGQFACGSCGHTMHSPQLPQHKCTRCGEQEWQPAVLK
;
A
#
# COMPACT_ATOMS: atom_id res chain seq x y z
N MET A 1 2.70 42.52 -0.59
CA MET A 1 1.35 42.88 -1.06
C MET A 1 0.46 43.17 0.12
N LYS A 2 -0.21 44.34 0.11
CA LYS A 2 -1.21 44.66 1.12
C LYS A 2 -2.55 44.07 0.68
N PRO A 3 -3.43 43.60 1.61
CA PRO A 3 -4.71 42.99 1.25
C PRO A 3 -5.60 43.89 0.39
N GLU A 4 -5.43 45.18 0.50
CA GLU A 4 -6.17 46.22 -0.24
C GLU A 4 -5.80 46.32 -1.73
N GLU A 5 -4.69 45.70 -2.14
CA GLU A 5 -4.20 45.72 -3.53
C GLU A 5 -4.69 44.47 -4.35
N ILE A 6 -5.51 43.62 -3.77
CA ILE A 6 -5.96 42.38 -4.41
C ILE A 6 -7.40 42.56 -4.93
N HIS A 7 -7.56 42.78 -6.22
CA HIS A 7 -8.85 42.84 -6.90
C HIS A 7 -9.08 41.64 -7.80
N LEU A 8 -10.29 41.03 -7.78
CA LEU A 8 -10.68 39.92 -8.63
C LEU A 8 -10.80 40.29 -10.11
N SER A 9 -10.87 41.60 -10.43
CA SER A 9 -10.93 42.14 -11.79
C SER A 9 -9.58 42.26 -12.47
N ASP A 10 -8.49 42.02 -11.75
CA ASP A 10 -7.12 42.12 -12.27
C ASP A 10 -6.67 40.83 -12.93
N TRP A 11 -7.22 40.56 -14.11
CA TRP A 11 -6.94 39.40 -14.91
C TRP A 11 -5.47 39.26 -15.33
N VAL A 12 -4.78 40.37 -15.54
CA VAL A 12 -3.36 40.38 -15.92
C VAL A 12 -2.53 39.82 -14.78
N ARG A 13 -2.79 40.30 -13.56
CA ARG A 13 -2.11 39.79 -12.37
C ARG A 13 -2.43 38.30 -12.11
N ILE A 14 -3.70 37.90 -12.31
CA ILE A 14 -4.15 36.54 -12.07
C ILE A 14 -3.51 35.56 -13.11
N LEU A 15 -3.43 35.95 -14.37
CA LEU A 15 -2.96 35.07 -15.47
C LEU A 15 -1.45 35.17 -15.69
N VAL A 16 -0.90 36.37 -15.63
CA VAL A 16 0.51 36.62 -15.97
C VAL A 16 1.37 36.79 -14.70
N GLY A 17 0.78 37.29 -13.62
CA GLY A 17 1.52 37.60 -12.41
C GLY A 17 2.40 38.85 -12.54
N GLU A 18 3.30 39.08 -11.60
CA GLU A 18 4.23 40.24 -11.55
C GLU A 18 5.63 39.88 -12.04
N VAL A 19 5.75 38.88 -12.90
CA VAL A 19 7.04 38.43 -13.43
C VAL A 19 7.31 38.99 -14.84
N PRO A 20 8.54 39.29 -15.20
CA PRO A 20 8.88 39.74 -16.56
C PRO A 20 8.62 38.62 -17.59
N ALA A 21 8.26 39.00 -18.82
CA ALA A 21 7.95 38.03 -19.89
C ALA A 21 9.12 37.04 -20.18
N SER A 22 10.37 37.47 -19.98
CA SER A 22 11.56 36.61 -20.09
C SER A 22 11.57 35.45 -19.11
N PHE A 23 10.86 35.57 -17.97
CA PHE A 23 10.77 34.49 -16.98
C PHE A 23 10.03 33.27 -17.52
N TYR A 24 9.06 33.44 -18.42
CA TYR A 24 8.37 32.29 -19.02
C TYR A 24 9.30 31.42 -19.87
N LEU A 25 10.25 32.02 -20.59
CA LEU A 25 11.28 31.26 -21.32
C LEU A 25 12.25 30.58 -20.32
N GLU A 26 12.65 31.27 -19.27
CA GLU A 26 13.46 30.70 -18.20
C GLU A 26 12.73 29.56 -17.50
N ALA A 27 11.42 29.68 -17.25
CA ALA A 27 10.61 28.63 -16.66
C ALA A 27 10.63 27.33 -17.49
N VAL A 28 10.59 27.41 -18.82
CA VAL A 28 10.74 26.23 -19.69
C VAL A 28 12.10 25.55 -19.46
N ILE A 29 13.17 26.31 -19.42
CA ILE A 29 14.52 25.77 -19.16
C ILE A 29 14.59 25.13 -17.78
N ARG A 30 14.01 25.77 -16.75
CA ARG A 30 13.93 25.24 -15.37
C ARG A 30 13.14 23.94 -15.30
N VAL A 31 12.01 23.85 -15.99
CA VAL A 31 11.18 22.62 -16.05
C VAL A 31 11.97 21.48 -16.68
N VAL A 32 12.61 21.71 -17.83
CA VAL A 32 13.43 20.69 -18.52
C VAL A 32 14.58 20.23 -17.60
N PHE A 33 15.29 21.17 -17.00
CA PHE A 33 16.40 20.86 -16.10
C PHE A 33 15.95 20.02 -14.90
N ILE A 34 14.89 20.45 -14.21
CA ILE A 34 14.35 19.75 -13.02
C ILE A 34 13.81 18.37 -13.43
N TYR A 35 13.14 18.25 -14.58
CA TYR A 35 12.67 16.96 -15.07
C TYR A 35 13.84 15.98 -15.31
N LEU A 36 14.91 16.44 -15.95
CA LEU A 36 16.11 15.62 -16.17
C LEU A 36 16.79 15.26 -14.83
N LEU A 37 16.86 16.21 -13.90
CA LEU A 37 17.40 15.96 -12.56
C LEU A 37 16.58 14.91 -11.80
N LEU A 38 15.26 14.96 -11.89
CA LEU A 38 14.37 13.95 -11.30
C LEU A 38 14.56 12.57 -11.93
N LEU A 39 14.63 12.49 -13.27
CA LEU A 39 14.89 11.23 -13.97
C LEU A 39 16.24 10.63 -13.55
N LEU A 40 17.29 11.46 -13.47
CA LEU A 40 18.60 11.02 -13.03
C LEU A 40 18.57 10.55 -11.57
N SER A 41 17.90 11.29 -10.69
CA SER A 41 17.74 10.94 -9.27
C SER A 41 17.03 9.59 -9.12
N MET A 42 15.92 9.37 -9.84
CA MET A 42 15.18 8.10 -9.84
C MET A 42 16.07 6.95 -10.36
N ARG A 43 16.84 7.19 -11.42
CA ARG A 43 17.75 6.18 -11.97
C ARG A 43 18.86 5.81 -10.97
N MET A 44 19.38 6.79 -10.23
CA MET A 44 20.41 6.56 -9.20
C MET A 44 19.89 5.88 -7.95
N MET A 45 18.60 6.03 -7.62
CA MET A 45 17.95 5.33 -6.50
C MET A 45 17.79 3.82 -6.74
N GLY A 46 17.96 3.35 -7.96
CA GLY A 46 18.03 1.95 -8.34
C GLY A 46 16.86 1.48 -9.21
N ASN A 47 17.18 0.60 -10.18
CA ASN A 47 16.20 -0.07 -11.03
C ASN A 47 15.55 -1.21 -10.23
N ARG A 48 14.48 -0.95 -9.50
CA ARG A 48 13.71 -2.03 -8.91
C ARG A 48 12.68 -2.54 -9.91
N MET A 49 12.74 -3.84 -10.18
CA MET A 49 11.78 -4.55 -11.02
C MET A 49 10.44 -4.65 -10.28
N GLY A 50 9.67 -3.57 -10.23
CA GLY A 50 8.36 -3.62 -9.60
C GLY A 50 7.63 -2.28 -9.67
N LYS A 51 6.32 -2.38 -9.84
CA LYS A 51 5.41 -1.22 -9.89
C LYS A 51 5.16 -0.56 -8.52
N THR A 52 5.85 -1.01 -7.47
CA THR A 52 5.57 -0.58 -6.10
C THR A 52 6.81 0.00 -5.44
N LEU A 53 6.70 1.26 -5.06
CA LEU A 53 7.71 1.97 -4.28
C LEU A 53 7.61 1.56 -2.80
N THR A 54 8.75 1.44 -2.15
CA THR A 54 8.79 1.30 -0.68
C THR A 54 8.36 2.61 -0.03
N ARG A 55 7.90 2.56 1.23
CA ARG A 55 7.53 3.75 2.00
C ARG A 55 8.66 4.79 2.02
N ASN A 56 9.88 4.35 2.20
CA ASN A 56 11.05 5.21 2.25
C ASN A 56 11.34 5.90 0.89
N GLU A 57 11.18 5.17 -0.23
CA GLU A 57 11.28 5.73 -1.58
C GLU A 57 10.19 6.76 -1.87
N MET A 58 8.95 6.51 -1.39
CA MET A 58 7.85 7.47 -1.51
C MET A 58 8.16 8.78 -0.76
N VAL A 59 8.67 8.69 0.46
CA VAL A 59 9.08 9.87 1.25
C VAL A 59 10.15 10.65 0.51
N ALA A 60 11.18 9.98 -0.02
CA ALA A 60 12.24 10.63 -0.79
C ALA A 60 11.69 11.34 -2.04
N MET A 61 10.79 10.70 -2.78
CA MET A 61 10.17 11.30 -3.97
C MET A 61 9.32 12.53 -3.64
N VAL A 62 8.50 12.45 -2.58
CA VAL A 62 7.67 13.57 -2.14
C VAL A 62 8.54 14.74 -1.67
N SER A 63 9.60 14.46 -0.91
CA SER A 63 10.55 15.48 -0.46
C SER A 63 11.26 16.16 -1.63
N LEU A 64 11.67 15.37 -2.63
CA LEU A 64 12.29 15.87 -3.84
C LEU A 64 11.34 16.74 -4.67
N ALA A 65 10.08 16.30 -4.84
CA ALA A 65 9.06 17.05 -5.55
C ALA A 65 8.74 18.39 -4.86
N ALA A 66 8.64 18.40 -3.54
CA ALA A 66 8.38 19.61 -2.75
C ALA A 66 9.53 20.63 -2.88
N ALA A 67 10.79 20.18 -2.80
CA ALA A 67 11.95 21.04 -2.97
C ALA A 67 12.03 21.68 -4.37
N ASN A 68 11.59 20.95 -5.38
CA ASN A 68 11.61 21.43 -6.78
C ASN A 68 10.54 22.47 -7.07
N GLY A 69 9.35 22.37 -6.43
CA GLY A 69 8.22 23.26 -6.69
C GLY A 69 8.55 24.75 -6.45
N VAL A 70 9.31 25.02 -5.40
CA VAL A 70 9.72 26.39 -5.06
C VAL A 70 10.66 26.97 -6.13
N ALA A 71 11.62 26.18 -6.60
CA ALA A 71 12.59 26.64 -7.60
C ALA A 71 11.97 26.87 -8.99
N LEU A 72 10.85 26.22 -9.31
CA LEU A 72 10.10 26.44 -10.55
C LEU A 72 9.37 27.76 -10.58
N MET A 73 8.81 28.18 -9.46
CA MET A 73 7.90 29.32 -9.37
C MET A 73 8.55 30.63 -8.95
N ALA A 74 9.72 30.57 -8.31
CA ALA A 74 10.39 31.73 -7.75
C ALA A 74 11.61 32.11 -8.60
N PRO A 75 11.58 33.24 -9.35
CA PRO A 75 12.68 33.69 -10.19
C PRO A 75 13.93 34.03 -9.40
N ASP A 76 13.78 34.42 -8.13
CA ASP A 76 14.88 34.74 -7.20
C ASP A 76 15.62 33.50 -6.68
N ARG A 77 15.08 32.29 -6.90
CA ARG A 77 15.70 31.03 -6.49
C ARG A 77 16.52 30.42 -7.61
N GLY A 78 17.78 30.15 -7.32
CA GLY A 78 18.67 29.44 -8.26
C GLY A 78 18.38 27.94 -8.33
N LEU A 79 18.89 27.28 -9.37
CA LEU A 79 18.76 25.81 -9.54
C LEU A 79 19.81 25.01 -8.74
N LEU A 80 20.91 25.65 -8.33
CA LEU A 80 21.98 24.97 -7.58
C LEU A 80 21.50 24.37 -6.25
N PRO A 81 20.70 25.07 -5.41
CA PRO A 81 20.14 24.48 -4.20
C PRO A 81 19.33 23.23 -4.45
N VAL A 82 18.60 23.15 -5.56
CA VAL A 82 17.81 21.97 -5.96
C VAL A 82 18.72 20.77 -6.21
N VAL A 83 19.83 20.98 -6.91
CA VAL A 83 20.83 19.92 -7.17
C VAL A 83 21.43 19.41 -5.85
N VAL A 84 21.77 20.31 -4.93
CA VAL A 84 22.32 19.94 -3.62
C VAL A 84 21.32 19.11 -2.82
N VAL A 85 20.05 19.54 -2.76
CA VAL A 85 18.98 18.80 -2.08
C VAL A 85 18.78 17.43 -2.72
N ALA A 86 18.75 17.36 -4.05
CA ALA A 86 18.64 16.09 -4.77
C ALA A 86 19.82 15.15 -4.46
N ALA A 87 21.04 15.66 -4.46
CA ALA A 87 22.23 14.87 -4.14
C ALA A 87 22.20 14.32 -2.69
N ILE A 88 21.74 15.13 -1.74
CA ILE A 88 21.60 14.71 -0.33
C ILE A 88 20.53 13.61 -0.22
N ILE A 89 19.36 13.78 -0.82
CA ILE A 89 18.26 12.80 -0.75
C ILE A 89 18.69 11.48 -1.40
N VAL A 90 19.28 11.53 -2.61
CA VAL A 90 19.75 10.33 -3.32
C VAL A 90 20.88 9.66 -2.54
N GLY A 91 21.82 10.42 -2.02
CA GLY A 91 22.93 9.91 -1.20
C GLY A 91 22.45 9.23 0.07
N TYR A 92 21.47 9.84 0.78
CA TYR A 92 20.83 9.25 1.95
C TYR A 92 20.13 7.93 1.60
N GLN A 93 19.35 7.89 0.52
CA GLN A 93 18.66 6.66 0.08
C GLN A 93 19.65 5.54 -0.25
N GLN A 94 20.73 5.85 -0.95
CA GLN A 94 21.77 4.86 -1.25
C GLN A 94 22.48 4.37 0.02
N LEU A 95 22.73 5.25 0.98
CA LEU A 95 23.32 4.89 2.27
C LEU A 95 22.39 3.94 3.04
N VAL A 96 21.09 4.29 3.15
CA VAL A 96 20.08 3.45 3.81
C VAL A 96 19.99 2.08 3.13
N ALA A 97 19.94 2.04 1.80
CA ALA A 97 19.87 0.79 1.06
C ALA A 97 21.12 -0.10 1.29
N ARG A 98 22.32 0.50 1.33
CA ARG A 98 23.58 -0.22 1.62
C ARG A 98 23.63 -0.74 3.06
N LEU A 99 23.17 0.05 4.03
CA LEU A 99 23.13 -0.36 5.44
C LEU A 99 22.09 -1.48 5.65
N ALA A 100 20.91 -1.36 5.05
CA ALA A 100 19.88 -2.40 5.09
C ALA A 100 20.40 -3.72 4.49
N PHE A 101 21.10 -3.68 3.35
CA PHE A 101 21.71 -4.88 2.76
C PHE A 101 22.75 -5.55 3.66
N ARG A 102 23.49 -4.79 4.46
CA ARG A 102 24.53 -5.33 5.35
C ARG A 102 24.02 -5.77 6.71
N ASN A 103 22.92 -5.21 7.18
CA ASN A 103 22.43 -5.45 8.53
C ASN A 103 20.93 -5.74 8.55
N LYS A 104 20.57 -7.01 8.76
CA LYS A 104 19.19 -7.49 8.79
C LYS A 104 18.32 -6.81 9.88
N ARG A 105 18.91 -6.42 11.04
CA ARG A 105 18.18 -5.68 12.07
C ARG A 105 17.86 -4.26 11.64
N PHE A 106 18.78 -3.63 10.90
CA PHE A 106 18.55 -2.31 10.33
C PHE A 106 17.52 -2.36 9.19
N GLU A 107 17.57 -3.40 8.36
CA GLU A 107 16.57 -3.68 7.33
C GLU A 107 15.16 -3.73 7.92
N SER A 108 14.96 -4.54 8.95
CA SER A 108 13.67 -4.69 9.66
C SER A 108 13.16 -3.38 10.26
N LEU A 109 14.07 -2.55 10.77
CA LEU A 109 13.72 -1.24 11.36
C LEU A 109 13.26 -0.21 10.32
N VAL A 110 13.86 -0.22 9.12
CA VAL A 110 13.67 0.84 8.11
C VAL A 110 12.66 0.45 7.03
N LEU A 111 12.61 -0.84 6.65
CA LEU A 111 11.78 -1.33 5.55
C LEU A 111 10.50 -2.03 5.99
N ASP A 112 10.22 -2.11 7.28
CA ASP A 112 9.18 -2.94 7.89
C ASP A 112 9.43 -4.45 7.75
N ASP A 113 8.89 -5.21 8.69
CA ASP A 113 8.94 -6.67 8.67
C ASP A 113 7.78 -7.27 7.88
N LEU A 114 8.06 -8.40 7.25
CA LEU A 114 7.04 -9.27 6.67
C LEU A 114 6.06 -9.71 7.76
N SER A 115 4.76 -9.50 7.54
CA SER A 115 3.71 -9.90 8.46
C SER A 115 2.88 -11.04 7.91
N VAL A 116 2.75 -12.14 8.68
CA VAL A 116 1.87 -13.26 8.36
C VAL A 116 0.43 -12.88 8.71
N LEU A 117 -0.44 -12.73 7.71
CA LEU A 117 -1.82 -12.32 7.88
C LEU A 117 -2.81 -13.48 7.86
N VAL A 118 -2.50 -14.54 7.08
CA VAL A 118 -3.27 -15.79 7.03
C VAL A 118 -2.34 -16.96 7.28
N GLU A 119 -2.80 -17.88 8.10
CA GLU A 119 -2.12 -19.13 8.42
C GLU A 119 -3.12 -20.28 8.42
N ASP A 120 -2.94 -21.23 7.47
CA ASP A 120 -3.76 -22.42 7.28
C ASP A 120 -5.27 -22.11 7.30
N GLY A 121 -5.70 -21.21 6.42
CA GLY A 121 -7.11 -20.83 6.27
C GLY A 121 -7.68 -19.96 7.40
N ARG A 122 -6.82 -19.35 8.22
CA ARG A 122 -7.25 -18.56 9.38
C ARG A 122 -6.56 -17.21 9.41
N LEU A 123 -7.32 -16.16 9.71
CA LEU A 123 -6.79 -14.80 9.87
C LEU A 123 -5.99 -14.66 11.18
N ARG A 124 -4.86 -13.99 11.10
CA ARG A 124 -4.05 -13.58 12.25
C ARG A 124 -4.44 -12.16 12.65
N LEU A 125 -5.53 -12.03 13.42
CA LEU A 125 -6.10 -10.73 13.80
C LEU A 125 -5.10 -9.87 14.57
N ASP A 126 -4.27 -10.50 15.43
CA ASP A 126 -3.18 -9.86 16.17
C ASP A 126 -2.16 -9.16 15.26
N LYS A 127 -1.87 -9.77 14.11
CA LYS A 127 -0.94 -9.22 13.12
C LYS A 127 -1.59 -8.17 12.24
N MET A 128 -2.87 -8.36 11.90
CA MET A 128 -3.64 -7.38 11.14
C MET A 128 -3.81 -6.07 11.91
N GLU A 129 -4.08 -6.15 13.22
CA GLU A 129 -4.16 -4.98 14.09
C GLU A 129 -2.84 -4.19 14.10
N LYS A 130 -1.71 -4.89 14.28
CA LYS A 130 -0.38 -4.27 14.25
C LYS A 130 -0.04 -3.62 12.90
N SER A 131 -0.49 -4.22 11.81
CA SER A 131 -0.30 -3.70 10.44
C SER A 131 -1.34 -2.65 10.04
N VAL A 132 -2.28 -2.30 10.93
CA VAL A 132 -3.39 -1.37 10.66
C VAL A 132 -4.16 -1.76 9.39
N LEU A 133 -4.34 -3.08 9.18
CA LEU A 133 -5.01 -3.64 8.01
C LEU A 133 -6.39 -4.17 8.38
N CYS A 134 -7.43 -3.68 7.74
CA CYS A 134 -8.79 -4.19 7.96
C CYS A 134 -9.05 -5.49 7.18
N ARG A 135 -9.96 -6.32 7.69
CA ARG A 135 -10.33 -7.61 7.06
C ARG A 135 -10.80 -7.44 5.62
N SER A 136 -11.64 -6.44 5.35
CA SER A 136 -12.16 -6.19 4.01
C SER A 136 -11.07 -5.94 2.97
N GLN A 137 -9.97 -5.26 3.37
CA GLN A 137 -8.82 -5.03 2.49
C GLN A 137 -8.10 -6.34 2.15
N LEU A 138 -7.80 -7.16 3.17
CA LEU A 138 -7.16 -8.46 2.95
C LEU A 138 -8.02 -9.38 2.10
N LEU A 139 -9.32 -9.53 2.46
CA LEU A 139 -10.25 -10.35 1.69
C LEU A 139 -10.41 -9.84 0.24
N GLY A 140 -10.38 -8.53 0.04
CA GLY A 140 -10.37 -7.92 -1.30
C GLY A 140 -9.14 -8.31 -2.12
N LYS A 141 -7.96 -8.38 -1.48
CA LYS A 141 -6.74 -8.84 -2.14
C LYS A 141 -6.80 -10.32 -2.51
N LEU A 142 -7.33 -11.17 -1.61
CA LEU A 142 -7.52 -12.60 -1.90
C LEU A 142 -8.49 -12.81 -3.07
N ARG A 143 -9.61 -12.06 -3.12
CA ARG A 143 -10.54 -12.11 -4.26
C ARG A 143 -9.91 -11.68 -5.57
N LYS A 144 -9.02 -10.69 -5.55
CA LYS A 144 -8.27 -10.27 -6.75
C LYS A 144 -7.43 -11.40 -7.34
N GLU A 145 -6.92 -12.30 -6.50
CA GLU A 145 -6.18 -13.50 -6.92
C GLU A 145 -7.10 -14.71 -7.22
N GLY A 146 -8.42 -14.47 -7.38
CA GLY A 146 -9.38 -15.52 -7.71
C GLY A 146 -9.72 -16.48 -6.58
N ILE A 147 -9.38 -16.12 -5.34
CA ILE A 147 -9.69 -16.93 -4.16
C ILE A 147 -11.07 -16.52 -3.64
N ALA A 148 -11.98 -17.47 -3.46
CA ALA A 148 -13.31 -17.26 -2.92
C ALA A 148 -13.52 -17.90 -1.52
N ASN A 149 -12.59 -18.77 -1.10
CA ASN A 149 -12.61 -19.53 0.13
C ASN A 149 -11.28 -19.38 0.89
N LEU A 150 -11.35 -18.92 2.14
CA LEU A 150 -10.16 -18.74 2.97
C LEU A 150 -9.43 -20.06 3.27
N GLY A 151 -10.15 -21.19 3.29
CA GLY A 151 -9.59 -22.53 3.48
C GLY A 151 -8.54 -22.94 2.44
N LYS A 152 -8.58 -22.33 1.25
CA LYS A 152 -7.56 -22.53 0.20
C LYS A 152 -6.22 -21.87 0.49
N VAL A 153 -6.19 -20.89 1.40
CA VAL A 153 -5.01 -20.10 1.67
C VAL A 153 -4.13 -20.80 2.72
N ARG A 154 -2.95 -21.24 2.32
CA ARG A 154 -1.96 -21.79 3.25
C ARG A 154 -1.27 -20.68 4.02
N ARG A 155 -0.80 -19.65 3.31
CA ARG A 155 -0.16 -18.46 3.88
C ARG A 155 -0.54 -17.22 3.07
N ALA A 156 -0.74 -16.13 3.75
CA ALA A 156 -0.73 -14.81 3.13
C ALA A 156 0.16 -13.88 3.96
N TYR A 157 1.05 -13.21 3.27
CA TYR A 157 2.01 -12.28 3.85
C TYR A 157 1.73 -10.87 3.37
N GLN A 158 1.96 -9.90 4.24
CA GLN A 158 2.14 -8.52 3.84
C GLN A 158 3.64 -8.26 3.74
N GLU A 159 4.08 -7.88 2.57
CA GLU A 159 5.46 -7.52 2.29
C GLU A 159 5.77 -6.10 2.79
N ALA A 160 7.06 -5.80 2.98
CA ALA A 160 7.53 -4.49 3.43
C ALA A 160 7.09 -3.31 2.54
N ASN A 161 6.81 -3.57 1.26
CA ASN A 161 6.31 -2.59 0.29
C ASN A 161 4.77 -2.47 0.27
N GLY A 162 4.06 -3.13 1.21
CA GLY A 162 2.61 -3.15 1.29
C GLY A 162 1.91 -4.08 0.29
N ASN A 163 2.65 -4.84 -0.52
CA ASN A 163 2.09 -5.88 -1.38
C ASN A 163 1.70 -7.12 -0.57
N PHE A 164 1.00 -8.05 -1.23
CA PHE A 164 0.58 -9.29 -0.63
C PHE A 164 1.15 -10.46 -1.42
N SER A 165 1.80 -11.38 -0.71
CA SER A 165 2.22 -12.67 -1.24
C SER A 165 1.28 -13.74 -0.70
N ILE A 166 0.63 -14.49 -1.61
CA ILE A 166 -0.39 -15.46 -1.24
C ILE A 166 0.08 -16.83 -1.72
N ILE A 167 0.12 -17.79 -0.81
CA ILE A 167 0.44 -19.18 -1.06
C ILE A 167 -0.79 -20.02 -0.74
N THR A 168 -1.29 -20.70 -1.74
CA THR A 168 -2.41 -21.63 -1.60
C THR A 168 -1.91 -23.03 -1.26
N PHE A 169 -2.81 -23.90 -0.83
CA PHE A 169 -2.53 -25.33 -0.80
C PHE A 169 -2.54 -25.89 -2.22
N ASP A 170 -1.61 -26.78 -2.53
CA ASP A 170 -1.44 -27.38 -3.85
C ASP A 170 -2.34 -28.62 -4.07
N ASP A 171 -3.01 -29.09 -3.02
CA ASP A 171 -3.88 -30.26 -3.08
C ASP A 171 -5.23 -29.92 -3.72
N GLU A 172 -5.72 -30.81 -4.56
CA GLU A 172 -7.06 -30.71 -5.18
C GLU A 172 -8.20 -30.95 -4.17
N THR A 173 -7.88 -31.38 -2.94
CA THR A 173 -8.87 -31.66 -1.89
C THR A 173 -9.54 -30.37 -1.44
N PRO A 174 -10.87 -30.25 -1.56
CA PRO A 174 -11.59 -29.09 -1.10
C PRO A 174 -11.43 -28.91 0.42
N ARG A 175 -10.90 -27.75 0.84
CA ARG A 175 -10.72 -27.43 2.25
C ARG A 175 -11.82 -26.48 2.70
N PRO A 176 -12.60 -26.87 3.71
CA PRO A 176 -13.64 -26.00 4.24
C PRO A 176 -13.04 -24.75 4.86
N GLY A 177 -13.66 -23.62 4.57
CA GLY A 177 -13.20 -22.34 5.08
C GLY A 177 -14.27 -21.27 5.07
N LEU A 178 -13.89 -20.10 5.54
CA LEU A 178 -14.73 -18.91 5.51
C LEU A 178 -14.92 -18.44 4.06
N SER A 179 -16.16 -18.22 3.65
CA SER A 179 -16.44 -17.49 2.39
C SER A 179 -15.87 -16.08 2.49
N ILE A 180 -15.07 -15.69 1.49
CA ILE A 180 -14.51 -14.35 1.43
C ILE A 180 -15.23 -13.45 0.41
N LEU A 181 -16.32 -13.94 -0.19
CA LEU A 181 -17.17 -13.12 -1.04
C LEU A 181 -17.87 -12.02 -0.21
N PRO A 182 -18.17 -10.87 -0.82
CA PRO A 182 -18.85 -9.77 -0.15
C PRO A 182 -20.20 -10.23 0.44
N THR A 183 -20.53 -9.80 1.66
CA THR A 183 -21.81 -10.14 2.33
C THR A 183 -23.03 -9.56 1.63
N ILE A 184 -22.83 -8.48 0.86
CA ILE A 184 -23.88 -7.85 0.05
C ILE A 184 -24.27 -8.66 -1.20
N ASP A 185 -23.39 -9.56 -1.65
CA ASP A 185 -23.61 -10.40 -2.83
C ASP A 185 -24.11 -11.77 -2.38
N THR A 186 -25.34 -11.79 -1.89
CA THR A 186 -25.98 -12.99 -1.34
C THR A 186 -26.18 -14.07 -2.40
N ALA A 187 -26.60 -13.68 -3.61
CA ALA A 187 -26.84 -14.62 -4.70
C ALA A 187 -25.58 -15.43 -5.04
N PHE A 188 -24.46 -14.77 -5.25
CA PHE A 188 -23.20 -15.44 -5.57
C PHE A 188 -22.65 -16.25 -4.39
N ARG A 189 -22.87 -15.80 -3.15
CA ARG A 189 -22.53 -16.58 -1.94
C ARG A 189 -23.35 -17.85 -1.79
N ASP A 190 -24.61 -17.84 -2.21
CA ASP A 190 -25.50 -19.01 -2.14
C ASP A 190 -25.16 -20.09 -3.17
N GLU A 191 -24.52 -19.72 -4.28
CA GLU A 191 -23.96 -20.64 -5.27
C GLU A 191 -22.74 -21.41 -4.75
N GLN A 192 -22.05 -20.92 -3.70
CA GLN A 192 -20.89 -21.61 -3.14
C GLN A 192 -21.29 -22.95 -2.51
N GLU A 193 -20.55 -24.01 -2.84
CA GLU A 193 -20.69 -25.33 -2.25
C GLU A 193 -20.38 -25.29 -0.75
N LYS A 194 -21.38 -25.59 0.09
CA LYS A 194 -21.25 -25.58 1.55
C LYS A 194 -20.70 -26.92 2.05
N ALA A 195 -19.78 -26.89 3.02
CA ALA A 195 -19.25 -28.07 3.67
C ALA A 195 -20.24 -28.60 4.70
N PRO A 196 -20.82 -29.82 4.53
CA PRO A 196 -21.83 -30.37 5.45
C PRO A 196 -21.30 -30.47 6.89
N GLY A 197 -22.06 -29.96 7.86
CA GLY A 197 -21.71 -30.02 9.28
C GLY A 197 -20.46 -29.24 9.68
N GLN A 198 -19.99 -28.34 8.82
CA GLN A 198 -18.84 -27.49 9.13
C GLN A 198 -19.21 -26.01 9.11
N PHE A 199 -18.73 -25.30 10.12
CA PHE A 199 -18.95 -23.87 10.28
C PHE A 199 -17.61 -23.13 10.42
N ALA A 200 -17.57 -21.95 9.86
CA ALA A 200 -16.41 -21.03 9.95
C ALA A 200 -16.78 -19.79 10.75
N CYS A 201 -15.89 -19.37 11.62
CA CYS A 201 -16.03 -18.09 12.31
C CYS A 201 -15.90 -16.93 11.32
N GLY A 202 -16.94 -16.07 11.24
CA GLY A 202 -16.96 -14.91 10.35
C GLY A 202 -15.86 -13.89 10.63
N SER A 203 -15.31 -13.89 11.84
CA SER A 203 -14.24 -12.98 12.25
C SER A 203 -12.84 -13.47 11.88
N CYS A 204 -12.48 -14.71 12.25
CA CYS A 204 -11.10 -15.20 12.09
C CYS A 204 -10.93 -16.36 11.10
N GLY A 205 -12.03 -16.92 10.58
CA GLY A 205 -11.98 -18.06 9.66
C GLY A 205 -11.70 -19.41 10.33
N HIS A 206 -11.71 -19.47 11.68
CA HIS A 206 -11.58 -20.76 12.38
C HIS A 206 -12.75 -21.67 12.04
N THR A 207 -12.47 -22.89 11.58
CA THR A 207 -13.47 -23.89 11.21
C THR A 207 -13.69 -24.90 12.34
N MET A 208 -14.92 -25.35 12.50
CA MET A 208 -15.28 -26.40 13.45
C MET A 208 -16.41 -27.29 12.92
N HIS A 209 -16.48 -28.53 13.38
CA HIS A 209 -17.59 -29.42 13.15
C HIS A 209 -18.70 -29.23 14.19
N SER A 210 -19.94 -29.11 13.73
CA SER A 210 -21.11 -29.04 14.59
C SER A 210 -22.33 -29.54 13.84
N PRO A 211 -23.30 -30.23 14.51
CA PRO A 211 -24.55 -30.65 13.88
C PRO A 211 -25.47 -29.46 13.57
N GLN A 212 -25.30 -28.34 14.26
CA GLN A 212 -26.10 -27.12 14.09
C GLN A 212 -25.18 -25.89 14.17
N LEU A 213 -25.72 -24.74 13.77
CA LEU A 213 -25.01 -23.47 13.85
C LEU A 213 -24.54 -23.19 15.28
N PRO A 214 -23.22 -23.06 15.52
CA PRO A 214 -22.69 -22.85 16.87
C PRO A 214 -23.19 -21.53 17.48
N GLN A 215 -23.68 -21.60 18.73
CA GLN A 215 -24.12 -20.40 19.47
C GLN A 215 -23.11 -19.91 20.49
N HIS A 216 -21.99 -20.61 20.65
CA HIS A 216 -20.93 -20.24 21.57
C HIS A 216 -19.88 -19.34 20.88
N LYS A 217 -19.12 -18.63 21.69
CA LYS A 217 -18.02 -17.79 21.21
C LYS A 217 -16.91 -18.63 20.58
N CYS A 218 -16.31 -18.11 19.53
CA CYS A 218 -15.15 -18.72 18.90
C CYS A 218 -14.00 -18.84 19.92
N THR A 219 -13.48 -20.04 20.10
CA THR A 219 -12.39 -20.34 21.03
C THR A 219 -11.08 -19.63 20.70
N ARG A 220 -10.95 -19.11 19.47
CA ARG A 220 -9.73 -18.45 19.01
C ARG A 220 -9.77 -16.93 19.11
N CYS A 221 -10.87 -16.29 18.71
CA CYS A 221 -10.98 -14.83 18.67
C CYS A 221 -12.01 -14.24 19.63
N GLY A 222 -12.83 -15.09 20.26
CA GLY A 222 -13.87 -14.67 21.21
C GLY A 222 -15.16 -14.14 20.57
N GLU A 223 -15.20 -13.97 19.26
CA GLU A 223 -16.40 -13.50 18.53
C GLU A 223 -17.45 -14.61 18.37
N GLN A 224 -18.72 -14.23 18.26
CA GLN A 224 -19.85 -15.17 18.18
C GLN A 224 -20.51 -15.19 16.79
N GLU A 225 -19.76 -14.86 15.77
CA GLU A 225 -20.25 -14.82 14.39
C GLU A 225 -19.85 -16.10 13.66
N TRP A 226 -20.81 -17.02 13.46
CA TRP A 226 -20.59 -18.27 12.75
C TRP A 226 -21.40 -18.31 11.46
N GLN A 227 -20.83 -18.91 10.42
CA GLN A 227 -21.50 -19.13 9.15
C GLN A 227 -21.11 -20.50 8.58
N PRO A 228 -21.93 -21.12 7.70
CA PRO A 228 -21.56 -22.36 7.03
C PRO A 228 -20.21 -22.20 6.33
N ALA A 229 -19.30 -23.16 6.53
CA ALA A 229 -18.05 -23.20 5.81
C ALA A 229 -18.30 -23.57 4.34
N VAL A 230 -17.47 -23.05 3.42
CA VAL A 230 -17.57 -23.32 1.98
C VAL A 230 -16.36 -24.11 1.49
N LEU A 231 -16.56 -24.91 0.43
CA LEU A 231 -15.52 -25.76 -0.17
C LEU A 231 -14.83 -25.06 -1.37
N LYS A 232 -15.56 -24.23 -2.09
CA LYS A 232 -15.09 -23.52 -3.29
C LYS A 232 -15.41 -22.04 -3.23
#